data_627b5e9bc875b4dfc1f5a52c5a7f056b
#
_entry.id   627b5e9bc875b4dfc1f5a52c5a7f056b
#
_cell.length_a   1.000
_cell.length_b   1.000
_cell.length_c   1.000
_cell.angle_alpha   90.00
_cell.angle_beta   90.00
_cell.angle_gamma   90.00
#
_symmetry.space_group_name_H-M   'P 1'
#
loop_
_entity.id
_entity.type
_entity.pdbx_description
1 polymer ?
#
loop_
_entity_poly.entity_id
_entity_poly.type
_entity_poly.pdbx_seq_one_letter_code
_entity_poly.pdbx_strand_id
1 'polypeptide(L)'
;MYKEDWEKAALMTFNILNLVHRPLWEGYDKSEKKQVCEDFYYKVYHNGTNKSNLLTSSEAMLGKSTLDHWLTPRLVCRWIMDDNQEILDDLEEFEKLFRLCQSVIRITSQQNRDVMFKTDADGIPTLEQSLEDKYSVFTFWSAEKECYIQDKGFPLAHLIPEGFKEWEKRHTIY
;
A
#
# COMPACT_ATOMS: atom_id res chain seq x y z
N MET A 1 -18.02 -6.41 -8.45
CA MET A 1 -17.28 -7.38 -7.64
C MET A 1 -18.00 -7.48 -6.30
N TYR A 2 -18.34 -8.67 -5.87
CA TYR A 2 -19.09 -8.89 -4.63
C TYR A 2 -18.19 -8.66 -3.42
N LYS A 3 -18.75 -8.16 -2.29
CA LYS A 3 -18.01 -7.94 -1.04
C LYS A 3 -17.23 -9.19 -0.56
N GLU A 4 -17.75 -10.38 -0.91
CA GLU A 4 -17.18 -11.67 -0.55
C GLU A 4 -15.84 -12.00 -1.24
N ASP A 5 -15.53 -11.38 -2.39
CA ASP A 5 -14.32 -11.75 -3.15
C ASP A 5 -13.03 -11.22 -2.49
N TRP A 6 -13.05 -10.02 -1.94
CA TRP A 6 -11.86 -9.48 -1.28
C TRP A 6 -11.58 -10.13 0.08
N GLU A 7 -12.63 -10.48 0.85
CA GLU A 7 -12.51 -11.20 2.14
C GLU A 7 -11.92 -12.58 1.91
N LYS A 8 -12.41 -13.29 0.89
CA LYS A 8 -11.85 -14.57 0.48
C LYS A 8 -10.39 -14.46 0.04
N ALA A 9 -10.05 -13.41 -0.72
CA ALA A 9 -8.67 -13.16 -1.15
C ALA A 9 -7.76 -12.84 0.05
N ALA A 10 -8.25 -12.05 1.01
CA ALA A 10 -7.53 -11.75 2.23
C ALA A 10 -7.26 -13.03 3.04
N LEU A 11 -8.27 -13.85 3.27
CA LEU A 11 -8.12 -15.14 3.98
C LEU A 11 -7.13 -16.07 3.28
N MET A 12 -7.20 -16.20 1.96
CA MET A 12 -6.27 -17.05 1.20
C MET A 12 -4.83 -16.50 1.31
N THR A 13 -4.66 -15.18 1.22
CA THR A 13 -3.36 -14.53 1.33
C THR A 13 -2.78 -14.68 2.74
N PHE A 14 -3.61 -14.46 3.76
CA PHE A 14 -3.25 -14.71 5.16
C PHE A 14 -2.71 -16.12 5.37
N ASN A 15 -3.46 -17.13 4.90
CA ASN A 15 -3.04 -18.53 5.04
C ASN A 15 -1.72 -18.82 4.32
N ILE A 16 -1.52 -18.30 3.11
CA ILE A 16 -0.28 -18.49 2.35
C ILE A 16 0.90 -17.83 3.07
N LEU A 17 0.74 -16.57 3.51
CA LEU A 17 1.80 -15.87 4.24
C LEU A 17 2.13 -16.59 5.55
N ASN A 18 1.13 -16.97 6.31
CA ASN A 18 1.31 -17.55 7.64
C ASN A 18 1.86 -19.00 7.59
N LEU A 19 1.26 -19.85 6.75
CA LEU A 19 1.58 -21.28 6.75
C LEU A 19 2.74 -21.65 5.84
N VAL A 20 3.01 -20.87 4.79
CA VAL A 20 4.05 -21.18 3.79
C VAL A 20 5.25 -20.26 3.94
N HIS A 21 5.04 -18.95 3.91
CA HIS A 21 6.15 -18.01 3.82
C HIS A 21 6.75 -17.64 5.18
N ARG A 22 5.93 -17.48 6.21
CA ARG A 22 6.42 -17.12 7.57
C ARG A 22 7.50 -18.08 8.08
N PRO A 23 7.33 -19.42 8.04
CA PRO A 23 8.36 -20.34 8.52
C PRO A 23 9.66 -20.34 7.72
N LEU A 24 9.61 -19.90 6.47
CA LEU A 24 10.73 -19.95 5.52
C LEU A 24 11.39 -18.59 5.29
N TRP A 25 10.78 -17.51 5.78
CA TRP A 25 11.14 -16.13 5.41
C TRP A 25 12.61 -15.79 5.64
N GLU A 26 13.16 -16.18 6.78
CA GLU A 26 14.57 -15.92 7.10
C GLU A 26 15.55 -16.66 6.18
N GLY A 27 15.13 -17.79 5.62
CA GLY A 27 15.91 -18.58 4.69
C GLY A 27 15.79 -18.16 3.22
N TYR A 28 14.81 -17.32 2.89
CA TYR A 28 14.60 -16.84 1.53
C TYR A 28 15.70 -15.89 1.08
N ASP A 29 16.13 -16.08 -0.16
CA ASP A 29 16.97 -15.08 -0.82
C ASP A 29 16.16 -13.84 -1.25
N LYS A 30 16.86 -12.83 -1.78
CA LYS A 30 16.24 -11.58 -2.22
C LYS A 30 15.18 -11.75 -3.31
N SER A 31 15.42 -12.69 -4.24
CA SER A 31 14.49 -12.97 -5.34
C SER A 31 13.20 -13.60 -4.84
N GLU A 32 13.31 -14.55 -3.91
CA GLU A 32 12.19 -15.21 -3.28
C GLU A 32 11.34 -14.22 -2.45
N LYS A 33 12.00 -13.38 -1.63
CA LYS A 33 11.33 -12.31 -0.88
C LYS A 33 10.59 -11.33 -1.79
N LYS A 34 11.24 -10.93 -2.89
CA LYS A 34 10.61 -10.07 -3.90
C LYS A 34 9.37 -10.74 -4.50
N GLN A 35 9.46 -12.02 -4.86
CA GLN A 35 8.33 -12.75 -5.46
C GLN A 35 7.12 -12.79 -4.51
N VAL A 36 7.33 -13.04 -3.22
CA VAL A 36 6.24 -13.02 -2.22
C VAL A 36 5.56 -11.65 -2.17
N CYS A 37 6.33 -10.56 -2.19
CA CYS A 37 5.77 -9.21 -2.20
C CYS A 37 5.00 -8.89 -3.50
N GLU A 38 5.47 -9.40 -4.65
CA GLU A 38 4.75 -9.28 -5.93
C GLU A 38 3.44 -10.07 -5.91
N ASP A 39 3.45 -11.29 -5.38
CA ASP A 39 2.24 -12.12 -5.28
C ASP A 39 1.20 -11.48 -4.36
N PHE A 40 1.63 -10.89 -3.24
CA PHE A 40 0.76 -10.09 -2.36
C PHE A 40 0.15 -8.90 -3.12
N TYR A 41 0.97 -8.13 -3.84
CA TYR A 41 0.49 -7.02 -4.66
C TYR A 41 -0.59 -7.47 -5.64
N TYR A 42 -0.37 -8.57 -6.38
CA TYR A 42 -1.35 -9.07 -7.32
C TYR A 42 -2.65 -9.52 -6.65
N LYS A 43 -2.58 -10.10 -5.46
CA LYS A 43 -3.79 -10.45 -4.69
C LYS A 43 -4.59 -9.22 -4.30
N VAL A 44 -3.93 -8.17 -3.84
CA VAL A 44 -4.58 -6.88 -3.53
C VAL A 44 -5.19 -6.27 -4.79
N TYR A 45 -4.41 -6.17 -5.88
CA TYR A 45 -4.80 -5.50 -7.11
C TYR A 45 -5.99 -6.17 -7.82
N HIS A 46 -5.97 -7.50 -7.94
CA HIS A 46 -6.99 -8.23 -8.70
C HIS A 46 -8.30 -8.48 -7.93
N ASN A 47 -8.32 -8.31 -6.64
CA ASN A 47 -9.50 -8.60 -5.81
C ASN A 47 -10.28 -7.34 -5.38
N GLY A 48 -10.11 -6.26 -6.10
CA GLY A 48 -10.91 -5.06 -6.01
C GLY A 48 -10.19 -3.85 -5.45
N THR A 49 -10.87 -2.72 -5.56
CA THR A 49 -10.40 -1.43 -5.03
C THR A 49 -11.34 -0.95 -3.93
N ASN A 50 -10.80 -0.33 -2.92
CA ASN A 50 -11.55 0.39 -1.91
C ASN A 50 -11.51 1.88 -2.21
N LYS A 51 -12.68 2.44 -2.56
CA LYS A 51 -12.84 3.87 -2.86
C LYS A 51 -13.39 4.66 -1.67
N SER A 52 -13.43 4.06 -0.48
CA SER A 52 -13.73 4.82 0.75
C SER A 52 -12.71 5.94 0.90
N ASN A 53 -13.16 7.13 1.23
CA ASN A 53 -12.30 8.31 1.37
C ASN A 53 -11.52 8.64 0.08
N LEU A 54 -12.12 8.41 -1.09
CA LEU A 54 -11.45 8.66 -2.37
C LEU A 54 -11.03 10.13 -2.49
N LEU A 55 -9.73 10.33 -2.56
CA LEU A 55 -9.12 11.62 -2.87
C LEU A 55 -8.80 11.69 -4.37
N THR A 56 -8.98 12.88 -4.94
CA THR A 56 -8.63 13.15 -6.34
C THR A 56 -7.71 14.37 -6.38
N SER A 57 -6.53 14.25 -6.99
CA SER A 57 -5.64 15.41 -7.13
C SER A 57 -6.28 16.50 -7.98
N SER A 58 -5.93 17.76 -7.73
CA SER A 58 -6.47 18.91 -8.47
C SER A 58 -6.27 18.77 -9.98
N GLU A 59 -5.13 18.26 -10.41
CA GLU A 59 -4.82 18.01 -11.81
C GLU A 59 -5.67 16.88 -12.41
N ALA A 60 -5.94 15.83 -11.62
CA ALA A 60 -6.77 14.72 -12.06
C ALA A 60 -8.26 15.08 -12.16
N MET A 61 -8.70 16.15 -11.51
CA MET A 61 -10.05 16.72 -11.70
C MET A 61 -10.24 17.35 -13.08
N LEU A 62 -9.16 17.79 -13.70
CA LEU A 62 -9.20 18.53 -14.98
C LEU A 62 -9.00 17.64 -16.21
N GLY A 63 -8.65 16.38 -16.05
CA GLY A 63 -8.29 15.54 -17.19
C GLY A 63 -8.29 14.05 -16.94
N LYS A 64 -7.47 13.33 -17.71
CA LYS A 64 -7.33 11.87 -17.58
C LYS A 64 -6.65 11.51 -16.27
N SER A 65 -7.23 10.54 -15.58
CA SER A 65 -6.75 10.08 -14.28
C SER A 65 -6.58 8.57 -14.26
N THR A 66 -5.77 8.11 -13.32
CA THR A 66 -5.60 6.70 -12.94
C THR A 66 -5.86 6.52 -11.45
N LEU A 67 -6.11 5.30 -11.02
CA LEU A 67 -6.20 4.95 -9.62
C LEU A 67 -4.83 4.43 -9.16
N ASP A 68 -4.39 4.90 -8.02
CA ASP A 68 -3.15 4.47 -7.38
C ASP A 68 -3.42 3.96 -5.96
N HIS A 69 -2.80 2.83 -5.60
CA HIS A 69 -2.83 2.27 -4.25
C HIS A 69 -1.81 3.04 -3.40
N TRP A 70 -2.29 4.05 -2.68
CA TRP A 70 -1.43 4.96 -1.93
C TRP A 70 -0.64 4.26 -0.80
N LEU A 71 -1.23 3.26 -0.14
CA LEU A 71 -0.48 2.36 0.74
C LEU A 71 0.05 1.19 -0.10
N THR A 72 1.29 1.28 -0.50
CA THR A 72 1.92 0.39 -1.48
C THR A 72 1.96 -1.06 -1.01
N PRO A 73 1.19 -1.99 -1.62
CA PRO A 73 1.06 -3.36 -1.10
C PRO A 73 2.39 -4.12 -0.99
N ARG A 74 3.32 -3.92 -1.93
CA ARG A 74 4.64 -4.57 -1.90
C ARG A 74 5.44 -4.20 -0.66
N LEU A 75 5.41 -2.92 -0.28
CA LEU A 75 6.09 -2.44 0.92
C LEU A 75 5.42 -2.93 2.19
N VAL A 76 4.10 -2.96 2.20
CA VAL A 76 3.33 -3.50 3.34
C VAL A 76 3.61 -4.98 3.53
N CYS A 77 3.65 -5.77 2.46
CA CYS A 77 4.02 -7.17 2.56
C CYS A 77 5.43 -7.35 3.14
N ARG A 78 6.38 -6.56 2.66
CA ARG A 78 7.75 -6.58 3.18
C ARG A 78 7.79 -6.23 4.66
N TRP A 79 7.10 -5.18 5.08
CA TRP A 79 6.99 -4.80 6.49
C TRP A 79 6.37 -5.91 7.36
N ILE A 80 5.27 -6.53 6.90
CA ILE A 80 4.66 -7.66 7.61
C ILE A 80 5.69 -8.76 7.84
N MET A 81 6.39 -9.15 6.79
CA MET A 81 7.27 -10.31 6.84
C MET A 81 8.60 -10.04 7.54
N ASP A 82 9.12 -8.81 7.46
CA ASP A 82 10.39 -8.45 8.11
C ASP A 82 10.22 -8.10 9.60
N ASP A 83 9.18 -7.32 9.96
CA ASP A 83 9.10 -6.68 11.28
C ASP A 83 7.75 -6.81 12.00
N ASN A 84 6.72 -7.37 11.36
CA ASN A 84 5.35 -7.37 11.93
C ASN A 84 4.63 -8.70 11.67
N GLN A 85 5.35 -9.80 11.82
CA GLN A 85 4.77 -11.14 11.57
C GLN A 85 3.63 -11.50 12.54
N GLU A 86 3.52 -10.84 13.68
CA GLU A 86 2.44 -11.01 14.65
C GLU A 86 1.06 -10.67 14.07
N ILE A 87 0.96 -9.83 13.03
CA ILE A 87 -0.32 -9.58 12.34
C ILE A 87 -0.87 -10.85 11.68
N LEU A 88 -0.02 -11.84 11.41
CA LEU A 88 -0.42 -13.14 10.88
C LEU A 88 -0.96 -14.10 11.96
N ASP A 89 -1.07 -13.65 13.19
CA ASP A 89 -1.73 -14.37 14.28
C ASP A 89 -3.20 -13.91 14.46
N ASP A 90 -3.59 -12.80 13.81
CA ASP A 90 -4.93 -12.21 13.88
C ASP A 90 -5.50 -11.93 12.47
N LEU A 91 -6.41 -12.79 12.02
CA LEU A 91 -7.04 -12.65 10.71
C LEU A 91 -7.80 -11.33 10.57
N GLU A 92 -8.49 -10.86 11.61
CA GLU A 92 -9.28 -9.63 11.54
C GLU A 92 -8.38 -8.40 11.33
N GLU A 93 -7.26 -8.32 12.05
CA GLU A 93 -6.29 -7.24 11.86
C GLU A 93 -5.62 -7.32 10.48
N PHE A 94 -5.30 -8.53 10.01
CA PHE A 94 -4.78 -8.71 8.65
C PHE A 94 -5.79 -8.28 7.58
N GLU A 95 -7.07 -8.63 7.73
CA GLU A 95 -8.14 -8.24 6.80
C GLU A 95 -8.30 -6.71 6.73
N LYS A 96 -8.24 -6.03 7.86
CA LYS A 96 -8.24 -4.55 7.92
C LYS A 96 -7.07 -3.96 7.13
N LEU A 97 -5.87 -4.50 7.33
CA LEU A 97 -4.68 -4.04 6.62
C LEU A 97 -4.75 -4.37 5.12
N PHE A 98 -5.19 -5.56 4.75
CA PHE A 98 -5.40 -5.96 3.35
C PHE A 98 -6.39 -5.02 2.67
N ARG A 99 -7.51 -4.71 3.33
CA ARG A 99 -8.52 -3.77 2.82
C ARG A 99 -7.98 -2.35 2.71
N LEU A 100 -7.12 -1.93 3.62
CA LEU A 100 -6.44 -0.63 3.53
C LEU A 100 -5.48 -0.58 2.32
N CYS A 101 -4.74 -1.66 2.05
CA CYS A 101 -3.92 -1.79 0.85
C CYS A 101 -4.72 -1.72 -0.46
N GLN A 102 -6.01 -2.06 -0.43
CA GLN A 102 -6.91 -1.89 -1.58
C GLN A 102 -7.39 -0.44 -1.76
N SER A 103 -7.13 0.44 -0.79
CA SER A 103 -7.56 1.84 -0.85
C SER A 103 -6.79 2.59 -1.92
N VAL A 104 -7.52 3.35 -2.72
CA VAL A 104 -6.98 4.06 -3.87
C VAL A 104 -7.27 5.55 -3.79
N ILE A 105 -6.38 6.32 -4.40
CA ILE A 105 -6.55 7.73 -4.73
C ILE A 105 -6.58 7.89 -6.24
N ARG A 106 -7.13 9.00 -6.71
CA ARG A 106 -7.16 9.34 -8.14
C ARG A 106 -6.12 10.42 -8.42
N ILE A 107 -5.18 10.12 -9.29
CA ILE A 107 -4.10 11.02 -9.71
C ILE A 107 -3.92 10.96 -11.22
N THR A 108 -3.15 11.86 -11.81
CA THR A 108 -2.80 11.75 -13.22
C THR A 108 -1.78 10.63 -13.44
N SER A 109 -1.66 10.17 -14.70
CA SER A 109 -0.62 9.18 -15.05
C SER A 109 0.80 9.74 -14.85
N GLN A 110 1.00 11.07 -14.98
CA GLN A 110 2.28 11.70 -14.68
C GLN A 110 2.57 11.67 -13.18
N GLN A 111 1.62 12.13 -12.36
CA GLN A 111 1.74 12.09 -10.91
C GLN A 111 2.01 10.66 -10.40
N ASN A 112 1.32 9.66 -10.98
CA ASN A 112 1.57 8.26 -10.62
C ASN A 112 3.01 7.82 -10.92
N ARG A 113 3.59 8.26 -12.03
CA ARG A 113 5.01 7.99 -12.33
C ARG A 113 5.95 8.69 -11.35
N ASP A 114 5.62 9.92 -10.96
CA ASP A 114 6.46 10.74 -10.06
C ASP A 114 6.47 10.20 -8.62
N VAL A 115 5.39 9.52 -8.19
CA VAL A 115 5.28 8.91 -6.85
C VAL A 115 5.56 7.40 -6.82
N MET A 116 5.84 6.78 -7.97
CA MET A 116 6.25 5.38 -7.99
C MET A 116 7.49 5.18 -7.12
N PHE A 117 7.43 4.18 -6.24
CA PHE A 117 8.63 3.77 -5.52
C PHE A 117 9.65 3.18 -6.51
N LYS A 118 10.91 3.33 -6.18
CA LYS A 118 12.01 2.78 -6.97
C LYS A 118 12.41 1.42 -6.44
N THR A 119 13.20 0.73 -7.22
CA THR A 119 13.86 -0.49 -6.79
C THR A 119 15.36 -0.22 -6.66
N ASP A 120 16.01 -0.85 -5.70
CA ASP A 120 17.46 -0.84 -5.59
C ASP A 120 18.11 -1.66 -6.72
N ALA A 121 19.45 -1.76 -6.70
CA ALA A 121 20.20 -2.53 -7.68
C ALA A 121 19.82 -4.02 -7.70
N ASP A 122 19.28 -4.54 -6.61
CA ASP A 122 18.82 -5.92 -6.48
C ASP A 122 17.33 -6.09 -6.87
N GLY A 123 16.66 -5.00 -7.30
CA GLY A 123 15.25 -4.98 -7.68
C GLY A 123 14.29 -5.04 -6.48
N ILE A 124 14.77 -4.75 -5.28
CA ILE A 124 13.95 -4.70 -4.06
C ILE A 124 13.26 -3.34 -3.97
N PRO A 125 11.95 -3.28 -3.67
CA PRO A 125 11.26 -2.02 -3.45
C PRO A 125 11.94 -1.19 -2.37
N THR A 126 12.29 0.05 -2.69
CA THR A 126 12.89 1.01 -1.76
C THR A 126 12.06 2.27 -1.68
N LEU A 127 12.17 2.94 -0.55
CA LEU A 127 11.59 4.25 -0.32
C LEU A 127 12.69 5.30 -0.42
N GLU A 128 12.53 6.30 -1.28
CA GLU A 128 13.37 7.50 -1.27
C GLU A 128 12.85 8.54 -0.27
N GLN A 129 11.57 8.42 0.09
CA GLN A 129 10.88 9.28 1.07
C GLN A 129 9.67 8.52 1.64
N SER A 130 9.14 8.96 2.76
CA SER A 130 7.93 8.37 3.34
C SER A 130 6.73 8.47 2.39
N LEU A 131 5.73 7.61 2.56
CA LEU A 131 4.49 7.71 1.77
C LEU A 131 3.76 9.03 2.04
N GLU A 132 3.81 9.51 3.28
CA GLU A 132 3.23 10.80 3.65
C GLU A 132 3.88 11.95 2.86
N ASP A 133 5.21 11.99 2.80
CA ASP A 133 5.95 13.02 2.06
C ASP A 133 5.67 12.95 0.56
N LYS A 134 5.60 11.75 -0.01
CA LYS A 134 5.30 11.56 -1.44
C LYS A 134 4.00 12.21 -1.87
N TYR A 135 2.94 12.03 -1.07
CA TYR A 135 1.61 12.51 -1.44
C TYR A 135 1.30 13.89 -0.90
N SER A 136 2.08 14.43 0.04
CA SER A 136 1.90 15.78 0.61
C SER A 136 2.11 16.92 -0.39
N VAL A 137 2.76 16.63 -1.53
CA VAL A 137 2.99 17.61 -2.60
C VAL A 137 1.75 17.87 -3.46
N PHE A 138 0.70 17.06 -3.33
CA PHE A 138 -0.53 17.21 -4.11
C PHE A 138 -1.62 17.92 -3.32
N THR A 139 -2.43 18.72 -4.02
CA THR A 139 -3.70 19.22 -3.48
C THR A 139 -4.80 18.24 -3.88
N PHE A 140 -5.57 17.78 -2.89
CA PHE A 140 -6.62 16.79 -3.11
C PHE A 140 -8.02 17.37 -2.96
N TRP A 141 -8.91 16.99 -3.85
CA TRP A 141 -10.36 17.08 -3.67
C TRP A 141 -10.85 15.86 -2.89
N SER A 142 -11.62 16.08 -1.84
CA SER A 142 -12.31 15.02 -1.09
C SER A 142 -13.74 14.87 -1.57
N ALA A 143 -14.07 13.70 -2.12
CA ALA A 143 -15.44 13.38 -2.50
C ALA A 143 -16.38 13.28 -1.29
N GLU A 144 -15.88 12.89 -0.12
CA GLU A 144 -16.62 12.80 1.13
C GLU A 144 -16.97 14.18 1.68
N LYS A 145 -16.01 15.11 1.66
CA LYS A 145 -16.16 16.47 2.21
C LYS A 145 -16.64 17.49 1.18
N GLU A 146 -16.73 17.11 -0.08
CA GLU A 146 -17.07 17.97 -1.22
C GLU A 146 -16.26 19.28 -1.27
N CYS A 147 -14.99 19.23 -0.91
CA CYS A 147 -14.08 20.38 -0.93
C CYS A 147 -12.62 19.97 -1.20
N TYR A 148 -11.81 20.98 -1.56
CA TYR A 148 -10.37 20.80 -1.59
C TYR A 148 -9.79 20.76 -0.18
N ILE A 149 -8.90 19.82 0.07
CA ILE A 149 -8.15 19.73 1.31
C ILE A 149 -6.91 20.62 1.15
N GLN A 150 -6.88 21.68 1.94
CA GLN A 150 -5.81 22.70 1.91
C GLN A 150 -4.79 22.52 3.04
N ASP A 151 -5.02 21.57 3.94
CA ASP A 151 -4.10 21.28 5.03
C ASP A 151 -2.77 20.75 4.49
N LYS A 152 -1.68 21.15 5.13
CA LYS A 152 -0.35 20.64 4.81
C LYS A 152 -0.26 19.16 5.20
N GLY A 153 0.23 18.36 4.28
CA GLY A 153 0.43 16.93 4.49
C GLY A 153 -0.53 16.05 3.67
N PHE A 154 -0.31 14.76 3.75
CA PHE A 154 -1.15 13.77 3.07
C PHE A 154 -2.41 13.50 3.91
N PRO A 155 -3.62 13.75 3.37
CA PRO A 155 -4.86 13.68 4.17
C PRO A 155 -5.18 12.31 4.77
N LEU A 156 -4.65 11.22 4.19
CA LEU A 156 -4.84 9.86 4.68
C LEU A 156 -3.67 9.37 5.56
N ALA A 157 -2.73 10.23 5.91
CA ALA A 157 -1.56 9.88 6.72
C ALA A 157 -1.92 9.24 8.07
N HIS A 158 -3.07 9.62 8.65
CA HIS A 158 -3.59 9.05 9.89
C HIS A 158 -4.02 7.58 9.76
N LEU A 159 -4.23 7.07 8.54
CA LEU A 159 -4.58 5.68 8.27
C LEU A 159 -3.33 4.80 8.09
N ILE A 160 -2.14 5.37 7.93
CA ILE A 160 -0.89 4.60 7.83
C ILE A 160 -0.62 3.97 9.21
N PRO A 161 -0.46 2.64 9.30
CA PRO A 161 -0.14 1.99 10.56
C PRO A 161 1.14 2.55 11.18
N GLU A 162 1.15 2.81 12.48
CA GLU A 162 2.31 3.42 13.15
C GLU A 162 3.57 2.55 13.04
N GLY A 163 3.43 1.23 13.18
CA GLY A 163 4.55 0.30 12.96
C GLY A 163 5.12 0.37 11.54
N PHE A 164 4.27 0.61 10.54
CA PHE A 164 4.74 0.82 9.17
C PHE A 164 5.53 2.14 9.04
N LYS A 165 5.08 3.23 9.64
CA LYS A 165 5.81 4.51 9.65
C LYS A 165 7.20 4.35 10.29
N GLU A 166 7.30 3.62 11.40
CA GLU A 166 8.58 3.34 12.05
C GLU A 166 9.49 2.46 11.17
N TRP A 167 8.91 1.50 10.45
CA TRP A 167 9.64 0.69 9.49
C TRP A 167 10.13 1.53 8.29
N GLU A 168 9.29 2.42 7.73
CA GLU A 168 9.66 3.35 6.66
C GLU A 168 10.90 4.18 7.03
N LYS A 169 10.93 4.76 8.22
CA LYS A 169 12.06 5.58 8.70
C LYS A 169 13.39 4.83 8.67
N ARG A 170 13.37 3.52 8.94
CA ARG A 170 14.58 2.67 8.95
C ARG A 170 14.99 2.19 7.56
N HIS A 171 14.07 2.18 6.60
CA HIS A 171 14.27 1.61 5.26
C HIS A 171 14.24 2.67 4.15
N THR A 172 14.07 3.95 4.50
CA THR A 172 14.21 5.06 3.54
C THR A 172 15.69 5.31 3.29
N ILE A 173 16.08 5.30 2.02
CA ILE A 173 17.43 5.64 1.59
C ILE A 173 17.46 7.16 1.39
N TYR A 174 18.21 7.86 2.22
CA TYR A 174 18.46 9.30 2.08
C TYR A 174 19.61 9.57 1.10
#